data_861f60df64250e9c8c22261bcbd92603
#
_entry.id   861f60df64250e9c8c22261bcbd92603
#
_cell.length_a   1.000
_cell.length_b   1.000
_cell.length_c   1.000
_cell.angle_alpha   90.00
_cell.angle_beta   90.00
_cell.angle_gamma   90.00
#
_symmetry.space_group_name_H-M   'P 1'
#
loop_
_entity.id
_entity.type
_entity.pdbx_description
1 polymer ?
#
loop_
_entity_poly.entity_id
_entity_poly.type
_entity_poly.pdbx_seq_one_letter_code
_entity_poly.pdbx_strand_id
1 'polypeptide(L)'
;MLKLILIRHGETQGNKLKRYIGKRTDEPLCPEAGNMLAQLAYPEVQAVYASPMIRCTQTAGILFPGKKLNIIDELAECDFGEFENKNYQELDGNEHYQSWIDSGGLLPFPGGESREEFKRRNVTGFQKAVNGCLRNGISLAALVVHGGTIMNVMEEYADEDRSFYDWHV
;
A
#
# COMPACT_ATOMS: atom_id res chain seq x y z
N MET A 1 -11.79 16.89 -15.05
CA MET A 1 -11.99 15.70 -14.15
C MET A 1 -10.62 15.10 -13.89
N LEU A 2 -10.25 14.80 -12.63
CA LEU A 2 -9.02 14.08 -12.28
C LEU A 2 -9.34 12.57 -12.22
N LYS A 3 -8.51 11.73 -12.84
CA LYS A 3 -8.54 10.29 -12.76
C LYS A 3 -7.24 9.80 -12.11
N LEU A 4 -7.36 8.99 -11.05
CA LEU A 4 -6.23 8.34 -10.37
C LEU A 4 -6.30 6.83 -10.56
N ILE A 5 -5.19 6.23 -10.94
CA ILE A 5 -5.03 4.78 -11.04
C ILE A 5 -4.30 4.32 -9.78
N LEU A 6 -4.98 3.59 -8.91
CA LEU A 6 -4.36 2.98 -7.73
C LEU A 6 -3.75 1.64 -8.15
N ILE A 7 -2.48 1.45 -7.84
CA ILE A 7 -1.71 0.27 -8.24
C ILE A 7 -1.05 -0.32 -7.00
N ARG A 8 -1.36 -1.57 -6.69
CA ARG A 8 -0.60 -2.32 -5.68
C ARG A 8 0.77 -2.68 -6.25
N HIS A 9 1.82 -2.56 -5.42
CA HIS A 9 3.18 -2.99 -5.79
C HIS A 9 3.23 -4.47 -6.19
N GLY A 10 4.24 -4.83 -6.97
CA GLY A 10 4.49 -6.22 -7.36
C GLY A 10 4.90 -7.09 -6.17
N GLU A 11 4.89 -8.40 -6.38
CA GLU A 11 5.13 -9.39 -5.33
C GLU A 11 6.57 -9.34 -4.79
N THR A 12 6.69 -9.48 -3.47
CA THR A 12 7.96 -9.57 -2.73
C THR A 12 8.13 -10.98 -2.16
N GLN A 13 9.32 -11.29 -1.64
CA GLN A 13 9.57 -12.59 -1.00
C GLN A 13 8.68 -12.77 0.24
N GLY A 14 8.49 -11.74 1.03
CA GLY A 14 7.60 -11.79 2.19
C GLY A 14 6.15 -12.05 1.81
N ASN A 15 5.69 -11.50 0.68
CA ASN A 15 4.34 -11.80 0.17
C ASN A 15 4.20 -13.30 -0.17
N LYS A 16 5.17 -13.89 -0.85
CA LYS A 16 5.20 -15.34 -1.15
C LYS A 16 5.13 -16.18 0.13
N LEU A 17 5.79 -15.74 1.18
CA LEU A 17 5.80 -16.41 2.49
C LEU A 17 4.61 -16.02 3.37
N LYS A 18 3.66 -15.22 2.87
CA LYS A 18 2.47 -14.74 3.58
C LYS A 18 2.80 -14.03 4.90
N ARG A 19 3.87 -13.24 4.89
CA ARG A 19 4.33 -12.46 6.04
C ARG A 19 3.66 -11.09 6.10
N TYR A 20 3.55 -10.54 7.28
CA TYR A 20 3.16 -9.15 7.50
C TYR A 20 4.34 -8.24 7.13
N ILE A 21 4.38 -7.78 5.88
CA ILE A 21 5.45 -6.92 5.36
C ILE A 21 4.97 -5.47 5.39
N GLY A 22 5.29 -4.79 6.45
CA GLY A 22 4.88 -3.42 6.71
C GLY A 22 5.96 -2.38 6.41
N LYS A 23 5.91 -1.28 7.15
CA LYS A 23 6.84 -0.15 6.94
C LYS A 23 8.23 -0.36 7.54
N ARG A 24 8.39 -1.32 8.47
CA ARG A 24 9.70 -1.65 9.06
C ARG A 24 10.52 -2.60 8.19
N THR A 25 9.86 -3.27 7.22
CA THR A 25 10.48 -4.24 6.32
C THR A 25 10.47 -3.69 4.91
N ASP A 26 11.60 -3.09 4.51
CA ASP A 26 11.75 -2.50 3.18
C ASP A 26 12.46 -3.47 2.23
N GLU A 27 11.72 -4.47 1.77
CA GLU A 27 12.22 -5.50 0.85
C GLU A 27 11.90 -5.19 -0.62
N PRO A 28 12.78 -5.60 -1.56
CA PRO A 28 12.60 -5.40 -2.98
C PRO A 28 11.57 -6.37 -3.59
N LEU A 29 11.20 -6.11 -4.83
CA LEU A 29 10.43 -7.04 -5.65
C LEU A 29 11.17 -8.35 -5.89
N CYS A 30 10.42 -9.46 -5.98
CA CYS A 30 10.95 -10.70 -6.55
C CYS A 30 11.32 -10.49 -8.03
N PRO A 31 12.37 -11.15 -8.54
CA PRO A 31 12.76 -11.05 -9.96
C PRO A 31 11.61 -11.38 -10.91
N GLU A 32 10.80 -12.38 -10.58
CA GLU A 32 9.65 -12.79 -11.38
C GLU A 32 8.57 -11.70 -11.44
N ALA A 33 8.34 -11.00 -10.32
CA ALA A 33 7.38 -9.91 -10.28
C ALA A 33 7.80 -8.76 -11.21
N GLY A 34 9.11 -8.43 -11.25
CA GLY A 34 9.63 -7.44 -12.18
C GLY A 34 9.37 -7.81 -13.64
N ASN A 35 9.58 -9.09 -14.01
CA ASN A 35 9.30 -9.59 -15.36
C ASN A 35 7.81 -9.55 -15.71
N MET A 36 6.93 -9.86 -14.76
CA MET A 36 5.48 -9.79 -14.97
C MET A 36 5.02 -8.33 -15.14
N LEU A 37 5.48 -7.43 -14.29
CA LEU A 37 5.15 -6.01 -14.37
C LEU A 37 5.55 -5.39 -15.70
N ALA A 38 6.72 -5.75 -16.24
CA ALA A 38 7.22 -5.25 -17.53
C ALA A 38 6.33 -5.66 -18.73
N GLN A 39 5.45 -6.65 -18.57
CA GLN A 39 4.49 -7.08 -19.59
C GLN A 39 3.15 -6.36 -19.49
N LEU A 40 2.91 -5.62 -18.41
CA LEU A 40 1.66 -4.89 -18.22
C LEU A 40 1.69 -3.56 -18.97
N ALA A 41 0.57 -3.24 -19.62
CA ALA A 41 0.39 -1.96 -20.29
C ALA A 41 -0.53 -1.06 -19.47
N TYR A 42 -0.02 0.11 -19.10
CA TYR A 42 -0.80 1.16 -18.46
C TYR A 42 -0.93 2.37 -19.41
N PRO A 43 -1.99 3.17 -19.29
CA PRO A 43 -2.10 4.41 -20.04
C PRO A 43 -0.96 5.36 -19.68
N GLU A 44 -0.59 6.22 -20.61
CA GLU A 44 0.38 7.27 -20.34
C GLU A 44 -0.17 8.26 -19.31
N VAL A 45 0.47 8.32 -18.13
CA VAL A 45 0.08 9.20 -17.04
C VAL A 45 0.92 10.48 -17.04
N GLN A 46 0.34 11.58 -16.56
CA GLN A 46 1.02 12.86 -16.46
C GLN A 46 1.90 12.96 -15.21
N ALA A 47 1.54 12.25 -14.14
CA ALA A 47 2.32 12.17 -12.91
C ALA A 47 2.26 10.78 -12.30
N VAL A 48 3.32 10.40 -11.56
CA VAL A 48 3.40 9.18 -10.78
C VAL A 48 3.73 9.55 -9.34
N TYR A 49 2.90 9.10 -8.42
CA TYR A 49 3.10 9.19 -6.99
C TYR A 49 3.39 7.78 -6.46
N ALA A 50 4.20 7.68 -5.42
CA ALA A 50 4.51 6.37 -4.84
C ALA A 50 4.72 6.44 -3.32
N SER A 51 4.45 5.33 -2.66
CA SER A 51 4.97 5.04 -1.32
C SER A 51 6.50 5.08 -1.32
N PRO A 52 7.16 5.48 -0.22
CA PRO A 52 8.61 5.48 -0.11
C PRO A 52 9.25 4.09 -0.15
N MET A 53 8.46 3.02 0.07
CA MET A 53 8.98 1.65 0.15
C MET A 53 9.56 1.19 -1.19
N ILE A 54 10.70 0.49 -1.15
CA ILE A 54 11.45 0.08 -2.35
C ILE A 54 10.60 -0.74 -3.32
N ARG A 55 9.73 -1.61 -2.83
CA ARG A 55 8.81 -2.39 -3.68
C ARG A 55 7.85 -1.53 -4.50
N CYS A 56 7.42 -0.39 -3.95
CA CYS A 56 6.55 0.56 -4.66
C CYS A 56 7.34 1.39 -5.67
N THR A 57 8.52 1.88 -5.30
CA THR A 57 9.37 2.67 -6.20
C THR A 57 9.90 1.84 -7.36
N GLN A 58 10.26 0.56 -7.13
CA GLN A 58 10.62 -0.38 -8.18
C GLN A 58 9.44 -0.67 -9.12
N THR A 59 8.26 -0.94 -8.58
CA THR A 59 7.04 -1.12 -9.39
C THR A 59 6.78 0.10 -10.26
N ALA A 60 6.81 1.29 -9.67
CA ALA A 60 6.60 2.54 -10.39
C ALA A 60 7.63 2.76 -11.51
N GLY A 61 8.91 2.46 -11.24
CA GLY A 61 9.99 2.59 -12.23
C GLY A 61 9.85 1.64 -13.41
N ILE A 62 9.32 0.42 -13.17
CA ILE A 62 9.07 -0.57 -14.23
C ILE A 62 7.86 -0.18 -15.07
N LEU A 63 6.74 0.21 -14.43
CA LEU A 63 5.48 0.53 -15.12
C LEU A 63 5.52 1.88 -15.84
N PHE A 64 6.29 2.83 -15.35
CA PHE A 64 6.36 4.21 -15.87
C PHE A 64 7.82 4.66 -16.07
N PRO A 65 8.57 4.00 -16.98
CA PRO A 65 9.99 4.28 -17.16
C PRO A 65 10.22 5.75 -17.56
N GLY A 66 11.22 6.36 -16.95
CA GLY A 66 11.59 7.76 -17.22
C GLY A 66 10.69 8.81 -16.56
N LYS A 67 9.58 8.44 -15.90
CA LYS A 67 8.76 9.37 -15.14
C LYS A 67 9.42 9.71 -13.80
N LYS A 68 9.38 11.00 -13.43
CA LYS A 68 9.77 11.43 -12.08
C LYS A 68 8.75 10.89 -11.06
N LEU A 69 9.24 10.24 -10.01
CA LEU A 69 8.40 9.77 -8.91
C LEU A 69 8.22 10.88 -7.86
N ASN A 70 6.98 11.12 -7.47
CA ASN A 70 6.62 11.99 -6.36
C ASN A 70 6.38 11.09 -5.14
N ILE A 71 7.36 11.02 -4.25
CA ILE A 71 7.29 10.17 -3.05
C ILE A 71 6.46 10.87 -1.98
N ILE A 72 5.57 10.10 -1.34
CA ILE A 72 4.72 10.57 -0.24
C ILE A 72 4.87 9.59 0.93
N ASP A 73 5.51 10.04 2.00
CA ASP A 73 5.84 9.20 3.17
C ASP A 73 4.61 8.64 3.88
N GLU A 74 3.51 9.40 3.89
CA GLU A 74 2.24 8.96 4.47
C GLU A 74 1.61 7.77 3.76
N LEU A 75 2.07 7.43 2.55
CA LEU A 75 1.62 6.27 1.80
C LEU A 75 2.40 4.98 2.11
N ALA A 76 3.33 5.00 3.07
CA ALA A 76 4.00 3.78 3.54
C ALA A 76 2.98 2.76 4.06
N GLU A 77 3.34 1.46 4.01
CA GLU A 77 2.49 0.38 4.54
C GLU A 77 2.29 0.51 6.06
N CYS A 78 1.37 -0.24 6.61
CA CYS A 78 1.09 -0.31 8.04
C CYS A 78 2.34 -0.70 8.83
N ASP A 79 2.48 -0.13 10.03
CA ASP A 79 3.43 -0.63 11.03
C ASP A 79 2.79 -1.80 11.76
N PHE A 80 3.18 -3.02 11.39
CA PHE A 80 2.66 -4.23 12.01
C PHE A 80 3.31 -4.55 13.37
N GLY A 81 4.17 -3.69 13.90
CA GLY A 81 4.76 -3.84 15.23
C GLY A 81 5.44 -5.18 15.43
N GLU A 82 5.01 -5.92 16.46
CA GLU A 82 5.58 -7.24 16.79
C GLU A 82 5.30 -8.33 15.74
N PHE A 83 4.31 -8.11 14.85
CA PHE A 83 3.97 -9.06 13.79
C PHE A 83 4.81 -8.86 12.52
N GLU A 84 5.58 -7.77 12.47
CA GLU A 84 6.41 -7.42 11.33
C GLU A 84 7.32 -8.57 10.91
N ASN A 85 7.32 -8.86 9.60
CA ASN A 85 8.11 -9.92 8.96
C ASN A 85 7.89 -11.33 9.53
N LYS A 86 6.70 -11.60 10.06
CA LYS A 86 6.27 -12.93 10.51
C LYS A 86 5.00 -13.34 9.76
N ASN A 87 4.77 -14.64 9.61
CA ASN A 87 3.51 -15.17 9.09
C ASN A 87 2.67 -15.78 10.22
N TYR A 88 1.46 -16.23 9.88
CA TYR A 88 0.52 -16.78 10.84
C TYR A 88 1.05 -18.04 11.56
N GLN A 89 1.93 -18.84 10.91
CA GLN A 89 2.54 -20.02 11.51
C GLN A 89 3.61 -19.64 12.53
N GLU A 90 4.39 -18.60 12.25
CA GLU A 90 5.41 -18.09 13.16
C GLU A 90 4.80 -17.31 14.33
N LEU A 91 3.56 -16.86 14.19
CA LEU A 91 2.78 -16.18 15.23
C LEU A 91 1.86 -17.12 16.01
N ASP A 92 1.80 -18.40 15.65
CA ASP A 92 1.01 -19.40 16.37
C ASP A 92 1.48 -19.51 17.83
N GLY A 93 0.52 -19.53 18.76
CA GLY A 93 0.79 -19.51 20.20
C GLY A 93 1.21 -18.15 20.79
N ASN A 94 1.28 -17.08 19.98
CA ASN A 94 1.51 -15.73 20.49
C ASN A 94 0.19 -15.15 21.04
N GLU A 95 0.14 -14.79 22.32
CA GLU A 95 -1.07 -14.30 22.98
C GLU A 95 -1.57 -12.97 22.39
N HIS A 96 -0.68 -12.08 21.99
CA HIS A 96 -1.05 -10.81 21.34
C HIS A 96 -1.67 -11.07 19.96
N TYR A 97 -1.13 -12.02 19.21
CA TYR A 97 -1.66 -12.40 17.91
C TYR A 97 -3.04 -13.03 18.03
N GLN A 98 -3.23 -13.94 19.00
CA GLN A 98 -4.54 -14.54 19.25
C GLN A 98 -5.58 -13.48 19.64
N SER A 99 -5.22 -12.56 20.54
CA SER A 99 -6.10 -11.46 20.94
C SER A 99 -6.48 -10.56 19.77
N TRP A 100 -5.51 -10.29 18.86
CA TRP A 100 -5.75 -9.50 17.66
C TRP A 100 -6.72 -10.23 16.70
N ILE A 101 -6.55 -11.53 16.49
CA ILE A 101 -7.46 -12.37 15.68
C ILE A 101 -8.86 -12.39 16.29
N ASP A 102 -8.98 -12.61 17.60
CA ASP A 102 -10.26 -12.69 18.31
C ASP A 102 -11.02 -11.36 18.26
N SER A 103 -10.32 -10.24 18.14
CA SER A 103 -10.91 -8.93 17.93
C SER A 103 -11.40 -8.68 16.50
N GLY A 104 -11.17 -9.61 15.57
CA GLY A 104 -11.42 -9.39 14.14
C GLY A 104 -10.48 -8.34 13.50
N GLY A 105 -9.26 -8.18 14.06
CA GLY A 105 -8.28 -7.20 13.59
C GLY A 105 -8.57 -5.76 14.02
N LEU A 106 -9.41 -5.58 15.04
CA LEU A 106 -9.77 -4.24 15.55
C LEU A 106 -8.77 -3.69 16.57
N LEU A 107 -8.03 -4.56 17.27
CA LEU A 107 -6.97 -4.13 18.18
C LEU A 107 -5.79 -3.52 17.40
N PRO A 108 -5.08 -2.53 17.99
CA PRO A 108 -3.81 -2.06 17.44
C PRO A 108 -2.80 -3.20 17.32
N PHE A 109 -1.90 -3.10 16.34
CA PHE A 109 -0.74 -3.99 16.30
C PHE A 109 0.18 -3.71 17.49
N PRO A 110 0.58 -4.71 18.28
CA PRO A 110 1.43 -4.51 19.45
C PRO A 110 2.74 -3.81 19.06
N GLY A 111 2.98 -2.63 19.63
CA GLY A 111 4.13 -1.79 19.28
C GLY A 111 4.12 -1.22 17.83
N GLY A 112 2.98 -1.28 17.16
CA GLY A 112 2.75 -0.78 15.81
C GLY A 112 1.63 0.25 15.74
N GLU A 113 1.01 0.39 14.57
CA GLU A 113 -0.12 1.31 14.33
C GLU A 113 -1.46 0.67 14.69
N SER A 114 -2.41 1.50 15.11
CA SER A 114 -3.83 1.13 15.06
C SER A 114 -4.35 1.26 13.63
N ARG A 115 -5.51 0.64 13.38
CA ARG A 115 -6.18 0.75 12.08
C ARG A 115 -6.56 2.20 11.76
N GLU A 116 -7.02 2.95 12.76
CA GLU A 116 -7.41 4.36 12.63
C GLU A 116 -6.21 5.26 12.32
N GLU A 117 -5.06 5.03 12.96
CA GLU A 117 -3.82 5.77 12.67
C GLU A 117 -3.34 5.50 11.26
N PHE A 118 -3.32 4.23 10.85
CA PHE A 118 -2.94 3.82 9.49
C PHE A 118 -3.87 4.45 8.45
N LYS A 119 -5.21 4.36 8.64
CA LYS A 119 -6.21 4.97 7.75
C LYS A 119 -6.00 6.47 7.64
N ARG A 120 -5.94 7.18 8.77
CA ARG A 120 -5.76 8.64 8.80
C ARG A 120 -4.51 9.08 8.05
N ARG A 121 -3.40 8.36 8.25
CA ARG A 121 -2.12 8.64 7.56
C ARG A 121 -2.24 8.43 6.05
N ASN A 122 -2.81 7.32 5.60
CA ASN A 122 -2.98 7.02 4.19
C ASN A 122 -3.94 8.00 3.49
N VAL A 123 -5.06 8.35 4.11
CA VAL A 123 -6.00 9.37 3.61
C VAL A 123 -5.29 10.71 3.44
N THR A 124 -4.47 11.12 4.41
CA THR A 124 -3.66 12.34 4.30
C THR A 124 -2.69 12.27 3.12
N GLY A 125 -2.00 11.14 2.93
CA GLY A 125 -1.09 10.92 1.79
C GLY A 125 -1.83 10.96 0.45
N PHE A 126 -2.98 10.32 0.36
CA PHE A 126 -3.83 10.35 -0.82
C PHE A 126 -4.29 11.79 -1.16
N GLN A 127 -4.74 12.54 -0.16
CA GLN A 127 -5.12 13.95 -0.36
C GLN A 127 -3.96 14.82 -0.84
N LYS A 128 -2.72 14.55 -0.37
CA LYS A 128 -1.52 15.23 -0.89
C LYS A 128 -1.33 14.97 -2.38
N ALA A 129 -1.50 13.72 -2.84
CA ALA A 129 -1.41 13.37 -4.26
C ALA A 129 -2.50 14.08 -5.07
N VAL A 130 -3.76 14.03 -4.62
CA VAL A 130 -4.90 14.71 -5.26
C VAL A 130 -4.62 16.21 -5.38
N ASN A 131 -4.25 16.87 -4.29
CA ASN A 131 -3.97 18.30 -4.26
C ASN A 131 -2.77 18.65 -5.16
N GLY A 132 -1.75 17.78 -5.23
CA GLY A 132 -0.63 17.91 -6.15
C GLY A 132 -1.09 17.89 -7.60
N CYS A 133 -1.95 16.94 -7.97
CA CYS A 133 -2.54 16.86 -9.30
C CYS A 133 -3.36 18.11 -9.65
N LEU A 134 -4.24 18.55 -8.76
CA LEU A 134 -5.11 19.70 -9.01
C LEU A 134 -4.32 21.00 -9.21
N ARG A 135 -3.33 21.25 -8.34
CA ARG A 135 -2.47 22.45 -8.46
C ARG A 135 -1.67 22.50 -9.75
N ASN A 136 -1.33 21.34 -10.32
CA ASN A 136 -0.53 21.25 -11.56
C ASN A 136 -1.38 20.96 -12.80
N GLY A 137 -2.71 21.02 -12.73
CA GLY A 137 -3.60 20.78 -13.86
C GLY A 137 -3.53 19.36 -14.43
N ILE A 138 -3.14 18.38 -13.62
CA ILE A 138 -3.03 16.98 -14.00
C ILE A 138 -4.42 16.35 -14.03
N SER A 139 -4.74 15.66 -15.12
CA SER A 139 -6.02 14.99 -15.30
C SER A 139 -5.93 13.46 -15.20
N LEU A 140 -4.73 12.89 -15.35
CA LEU A 140 -4.49 11.45 -15.19
C LEU A 140 -3.16 11.21 -14.48
N ALA A 141 -3.19 10.52 -13.33
CA ALA A 141 -2.00 10.14 -12.57
C ALA A 141 -2.10 8.71 -12.04
N ALA A 142 -0.95 8.11 -11.73
CA ALA A 142 -0.85 6.82 -11.06
C ALA A 142 -0.37 7.00 -9.63
N LEU A 143 -0.86 6.13 -8.74
CA LEU A 143 -0.47 6.02 -7.34
C LEU A 143 -0.03 4.60 -7.06
N VAL A 144 1.28 4.36 -6.87
CA VAL A 144 1.83 3.02 -6.61
C VAL A 144 2.03 2.85 -5.12
N VAL A 145 1.24 1.97 -4.52
CA VAL A 145 1.07 1.85 -3.07
C VAL A 145 0.90 0.39 -2.64
N HIS A 146 0.33 0.17 -1.49
CA HIS A 146 0.12 -1.13 -0.85
C HIS A 146 -1.36 -1.52 -0.85
N GLY A 147 -1.64 -2.81 -0.65
CA GLY A 147 -3.02 -3.30 -0.55
C GLY A 147 -3.80 -2.58 0.55
N GLY A 148 -3.25 -2.49 1.76
CA GLY A 148 -3.88 -1.78 2.87
C GLY A 148 -4.14 -0.31 2.59
N THR A 149 -3.23 0.36 1.88
CA THR A 149 -3.43 1.75 1.46
C THR A 149 -4.62 1.90 0.51
N ILE A 150 -4.73 1.00 -0.49
CA ILE A 150 -5.86 1.01 -1.43
C ILE A 150 -7.16 0.77 -0.69
N MET A 151 -7.19 -0.22 0.21
CA MET A 151 -8.38 -0.54 1.02
C MET A 151 -8.82 0.65 1.87
N ASN A 152 -7.90 1.38 2.51
CA ASN A 152 -8.20 2.59 3.27
C ASN A 152 -8.79 3.71 2.40
N VAL A 153 -8.23 3.92 1.20
CA VAL A 153 -8.71 4.93 0.26
C VAL A 153 -10.10 4.57 -0.25
N MET A 154 -10.33 3.29 -0.57
CA MET A 154 -11.63 2.82 -1.03
C MET A 154 -12.70 2.91 0.06
N GLU A 155 -12.38 2.52 1.30
CA GLU A 155 -13.30 2.68 2.43
C GLU A 155 -13.69 4.13 2.69
N GLU A 156 -12.78 5.10 2.44
CA GLU A 156 -13.04 6.52 2.68
C GLU A 156 -13.80 7.22 1.56
N TYR A 157 -13.56 6.83 0.30
CA TYR A 157 -13.99 7.63 -0.87
C TYR A 157 -14.89 6.89 -1.86
N ALA A 158 -15.05 5.58 -1.76
CA ALA A 158 -15.94 4.87 -2.65
C ALA A 158 -17.41 5.15 -2.31
N ASP A 159 -18.27 5.19 -3.33
CA ASP A 159 -19.72 5.38 -3.15
C ASP A 159 -20.44 4.13 -2.59
N GLU A 160 -19.68 3.09 -2.25
CA GLU A 160 -20.19 1.83 -1.72
C GLU A 160 -19.93 1.76 -0.21
N ASP A 161 -20.97 1.40 0.57
CA ASP A 161 -20.85 1.16 2.02
C ASP A 161 -20.20 -0.21 2.27
N ARG A 162 -18.86 -0.23 2.17
CA ARG A 162 -18.02 -1.40 2.44
C ARG A 162 -16.95 -1.06 3.45
N SER A 163 -16.72 -1.98 4.39
CA SER A 163 -15.63 -1.85 5.35
C SER A 163 -14.27 -2.17 4.71
N PHE A 164 -13.19 -1.81 5.40
CA PHE A 164 -11.81 -2.06 4.96
C PHE A 164 -11.58 -3.49 4.44
N TYR A 165 -12.03 -4.50 5.18
CA TYR A 165 -11.78 -5.90 4.83
C TYR A 165 -12.66 -6.43 3.68
N ASP A 166 -13.67 -5.68 3.24
CA ASP A 166 -14.52 -6.05 2.11
C ASP A 166 -13.88 -5.70 0.75
N TRP A 167 -12.81 -4.88 0.79
CA TRP A 167 -12.04 -4.54 -0.41
C TRP A 167 -10.91 -5.54 -0.61
N HIS A 168 -10.99 -6.33 -1.68
CA HIS A 168 -9.96 -7.29 -2.06
C HIS A 168 -9.01 -6.69 -3.09
N VAL A 169 -7.71 -6.63 -2.78
CA VAL A 169 -6.66 -6.01 -3.61
C VAL A 169 -5.51 -6.97 -3.86
#